data_21da7e70f25d6d8aee5fed2a63f64a59
#
_entry.id   21da7e70f25d6d8aee5fed2a63f64a59
#
_cell.length_a   1.000
_cell.length_b   1.000
_cell.length_c   1.000
_cell.angle_alpha   90.00
_cell.angle_beta   90.00
_cell.angle_gamma   90.00
#
_symmetry.space_group_name_H-M   'P 1'
#
loop_
_entity.id
_entity.type
_entity.pdbx_description
1 polymer ?
#
loop_
_entity_poly.entity_id
_entity_poly.type
_entity_poly.pdbx_seq_one_letter_code
_entity_poly.pdbx_strand_id
1 'polypeptide(L)'
;MKPVMLSLIIVVVCVTHSAAQSRVPETDTQSWNDFQLTVPLSKKVDFVTQLTLRFGDNLTAPVDERWGFGFNYKVNRYVTLNESYFNREARPPHGRRESEIRLTLGATLQKPIGKFTLSDRNWFERRWREPQVDAWRYRNRLRLEHPFQINNTRFTWFISDEVFYDWSFNDWVRNRAAVGANHTLNKHLTLELYYMRQNDGRSRPGDLHIIGSVWRFKM
;
A
#
# COMPACT_ATOMS: atom_id res chain seq x y z
N MET A 1 23.50 60.79 30.65
CA MET A 1 22.39 59.85 30.36
C MET A 1 21.95 60.05 28.92
N LYS A 2 22.22 59.15 28.03
CA LYS A 2 21.83 59.23 26.61
C LYS A 2 20.53 58.40 26.41
N PRO A 3 19.53 58.96 25.73
CA PRO A 3 18.31 58.19 25.45
C PRO A 3 18.56 57.19 24.29
N VAL A 4 18.19 55.96 24.52
CA VAL A 4 18.19 54.91 23.51
C VAL A 4 16.88 55.02 22.70
N MET A 5 17.01 55.41 21.42
CA MET A 5 15.90 55.37 20.47
C MET A 5 15.60 53.93 20.08
N LEU A 6 14.42 53.45 20.48
CA LEU A 6 13.91 52.15 20.10
C LEU A 6 13.21 52.28 18.74
N SER A 7 13.86 51.84 17.66
CA SER A 7 13.26 51.83 16.31
C SER A 7 12.33 50.64 16.19
N LEU A 8 11.04 50.91 16.13
CA LEU A 8 9.99 49.92 15.88
C LEU A 8 9.95 49.62 14.37
N ILE A 9 10.43 48.44 13.97
CA ILE A 9 10.30 47.97 12.58
C ILE A 9 8.93 47.33 12.43
N ILE A 10 8.02 48.00 11.71
CA ILE A 10 6.71 47.44 11.30
C ILE A 10 6.95 46.60 10.05
N VAL A 11 6.89 45.27 10.20
CA VAL A 11 6.87 44.32 9.06
C VAL A 11 5.44 44.29 8.55
N VAL A 12 5.17 44.91 7.42
CA VAL A 12 3.92 44.77 6.68
C VAL A 12 3.96 43.44 5.94
N VAL A 13 3.25 42.45 6.46
CA VAL A 13 3.02 41.18 5.75
C VAL A 13 1.93 41.40 4.70
N CYS A 14 2.34 41.57 3.45
CA CYS A 14 1.42 41.53 2.31
C CYS A 14 0.90 40.10 2.14
N VAL A 15 -0.29 39.81 2.64
CA VAL A 15 -1.01 38.59 2.34
C VAL A 15 -1.55 38.71 0.89
N THR A 16 -0.81 38.22 -0.07
CA THR A 16 -1.31 38.06 -1.44
C THR A 16 -2.30 36.90 -1.42
N HIS A 17 -3.59 37.22 -1.54
CA HIS A 17 -4.61 36.21 -1.81
C HIS A 17 -4.39 35.68 -3.22
N SER A 18 -3.62 34.63 -3.36
CA SER A 18 -3.58 33.85 -4.60
C SER A 18 -4.94 33.20 -4.76
N ALA A 19 -5.69 33.58 -5.82
CA ALA A 19 -6.88 32.87 -6.22
C ALA A 19 -6.53 31.38 -6.36
N ALA A 20 -7.08 30.56 -5.48
CA ALA A 20 -6.86 29.14 -5.50
C ALA A 20 -7.53 28.55 -6.75
N GLN A 21 -6.76 28.40 -7.82
CA GLN A 21 -7.08 27.40 -8.80
C GLN A 21 -7.20 26.08 -8.00
N SER A 22 -8.29 25.36 -8.16
CA SER A 22 -8.55 24.07 -7.50
C SER A 22 -7.54 23.03 -8.00
N ARG A 23 -6.33 23.09 -7.47
CA ARG A 23 -5.30 22.07 -7.73
C ARG A 23 -5.76 20.81 -7.00
N VAL A 24 -5.73 19.69 -7.69
CA VAL A 24 -5.90 18.38 -7.04
C VAL A 24 -4.96 18.30 -5.83
N PRO A 25 -5.45 18.01 -4.63
CA PRO A 25 -4.64 17.95 -3.42
C PRO A 25 -3.42 17.04 -3.61
N GLU A 26 -2.28 17.42 -3.07
CA GLU A 26 -1.07 16.57 -3.10
C GLU A 26 -1.16 15.44 -2.10
N THR A 27 -1.90 15.65 -1.02
CA THR A 27 -2.08 14.70 0.08
C THR A 27 -3.53 14.27 0.24
N ASP A 28 -3.75 13.02 0.69
CA ASP A 28 -5.08 12.50 1.01
C ASP A 28 -4.99 11.50 2.17
N THR A 29 -6.08 11.37 2.92
CA THR A 29 -6.26 10.31 3.92
C THR A 29 -7.20 9.26 3.35
N GLN A 30 -6.76 8.00 3.33
CA GLN A 30 -7.51 6.91 2.73
C GLN A 30 -7.70 5.74 3.69
N SER A 31 -8.79 5.00 3.51
CA SER A 31 -8.99 3.67 4.09
C SER A 31 -8.85 2.61 2.99
N TRP A 32 -8.00 1.62 3.24
CA TRP A 32 -7.80 0.48 2.35
C TRP A 32 -8.23 -0.81 3.02
N ASN A 33 -9.17 -1.51 2.41
CA ASN A 33 -9.75 -2.73 2.95
C ASN A 33 -9.53 -3.87 1.96
N ASP A 34 -8.70 -4.83 2.34
CA ASP A 34 -8.36 -6.01 1.54
C ASP A 34 -9.03 -7.25 2.14
N PHE A 35 -9.76 -8.00 1.30
CA PHE A 35 -10.35 -9.29 1.64
C PHE A 35 -9.66 -10.36 0.80
N GLN A 36 -9.04 -11.32 1.43
CA GLN A 36 -8.31 -12.38 0.78
C GLN A 36 -8.85 -13.75 1.21
N LEU A 37 -9.19 -14.59 0.24
CA LEU A 37 -9.52 -15.99 0.48
C LEU A 37 -8.40 -16.87 -0.07
N THR A 38 -7.88 -17.77 0.74
CA THR A 38 -6.88 -18.77 0.36
C THR A 38 -7.46 -20.16 0.47
N VAL A 39 -7.45 -20.89 -0.64
CA VAL A 39 -7.88 -22.29 -0.74
C VAL A 39 -6.66 -23.16 -1.05
N PRO A 40 -6.19 -24.00 -0.12
CA PRO A 40 -5.11 -24.93 -0.39
C PRO A 40 -5.57 -26.02 -1.39
N LEU A 41 -4.99 -26.03 -2.60
CA LEU A 41 -5.26 -27.05 -3.60
C LEU A 41 -4.38 -28.28 -3.40
N SER A 42 -3.18 -28.07 -2.83
CA SER A 42 -2.25 -29.14 -2.46
C SER A 42 -1.32 -28.67 -1.35
N LYS A 43 -0.40 -29.54 -0.90
CA LYS A 43 0.65 -29.14 0.06
C LYS A 43 1.56 -28.01 -0.47
N LYS A 44 1.65 -27.86 -1.80
CA LYS A 44 2.54 -26.88 -2.45
C LYS A 44 1.80 -25.73 -3.14
N VAL A 45 0.52 -25.86 -3.43
CA VAL A 45 -0.24 -24.90 -4.23
C VAL A 45 -1.42 -24.39 -3.45
N ASP A 46 -1.50 -23.07 -3.30
CA ASP A 46 -2.69 -22.36 -2.81
C ASP A 46 -3.31 -21.56 -3.96
N PHE A 47 -4.62 -21.63 -4.10
CA PHE A 47 -5.40 -20.68 -4.89
C PHE A 47 -5.79 -19.50 -4.01
N VAL A 48 -5.66 -18.29 -4.52
CA VAL A 48 -5.94 -17.07 -3.76
C VAL A 48 -6.86 -16.18 -4.56
N THR A 49 -7.92 -15.67 -3.92
CA THR A 49 -8.72 -14.56 -4.47
C THR A 49 -8.59 -13.35 -3.58
N GLN A 50 -8.72 -12.17 -4.17
CA GLN A 50 -8.60 -10.90 -3.44
C GLN A 50 -9.63 -9.90 -3.96
N LEU A 51 -10.26 -9.18 -3.00
CA LEU A 51 -11.06 -7.99 -3.23
C LEU A 51 -10.43 -6.85 -2.42
N THR A 52 -10.22 -5.69 -3.05
CA THR A 52 -9.76 -4.47 -2.39
C THR A 52 -10.76 -3.36 -2.61
N LEU A 53 -11.15 -2.70 -1.53
CA LEU A 53 -11.99 -1.50 -1.55
C LEU A 53 -11.23 -0.36 -0.90
N ARG A 54 -11.17 0.81 -1.57
CA ARG A 54 -10.49 1.99 -1.06
C ARG A 54 -11.40 3.17 -1.04
N PHE A 55 -11.37 3.87 0.09
CA PHE A 55 -12.05 5.12 0.30
C PHE A 55 -11.00 6.22 0.47
N GLY A 56 -11.14 7.30 -0.25
CA GLY A 56 -10.27 8.47 -0.24
C GLY A 56 -11.11 9.74 -0.13
N ASP A 57 -10.53 10.86 -0.57
CA ASP A 57 -11.13 12.18 -0.35
C ASP A 57 -11.44 12.40 1.14
N ASN A 58 -10.39 12.22 1.96
CA ASN A 58 -10.51 12.21 3.42
C ASN A 58 -11.56 11.19 3.95
N LEU A 59 -11.56 9.98 3.38
CA LEU A 59 -12.42 8.84 3.75
C LEU A 59 -13.89 8.97 3.29
N THR A 60 -14.25 9.98 2.51
CA THR A 60 -15.66 10.27 2.18
C THR A 60 -16.16 9.59 0.92
N ALA A 61 -15.27 9.20 0.00
CA ALA A 61 -15.64 8.68 -1.30
C ALA A 61 -14.93 7.34 -1.65
N PRO A 62 -15.61 6.38 -2.31
CA PRO A 62 -14.95 5.22 -2.88
C PRO A 62 -14.11 5.66 -4.07
N VAL A 63 -12.79 5.41 -4.02
CA VAL A 63 -11.82 5.88 -5.02
C VAL A 63 -11.19 4.77 -5.85
N ASP A 64 -11.18 3.53 -5.36
CA ASP A 64 -10.51 2.42 -6.05
C ASP A 64 -11.12 1.09 -5.59
N GLU A 65 -11.47 0.25 -6.56
CA GLU A 65 -11.91 -1.11 -6.34
C GLU A 65 -11.07 -2.06 -7.18
N ARG A 66 -10.76 -3.23 -6.61
CA ARG A 66 -9.96 -4.26 -7.29
C ARG A 66 -10.46 -5.60 -6.92
N TRP A 67 -10.45 -6.49 -7.89
CA TRP A 67 -10.61 -7.90 -7.65
C TRP A 67 -9.56 -8.68 -8.42
N GLY A 68 -9.20 -9.82 -7.91
CA GLY A 68 -8.20 -10.64 -8.55
C GLY A 68 -8.15 -12.05 -8.01
N PHE A 69 -7.39 -12.88 -8.70
CA PHE A 69 -7.10 -14.24 -8.28
C PHE A 69 -5.68 -14.62 -8.71
N GLY A 70 -5.18 -15.69 -8.13
CA GLY A 70 -3.85 -16.17 -8.46
C GLY A 70 -3.49 -17.45 -7.73
N PHE A 71 -2.24 -17.84 -7.89
CA PHE A 71 -1.67 -19.02 -7.28
C PHE A 71 -0.39 -18.70 -6.53
N ASN A 72 -0.22 -19.36 -5.39
CA ASN A 72 1.04 -19.38 -4.67
C ASN A 72 1.63 -20.79 -4.75
N TYR A 73 2.82 -20.92 -5.29
CA TYR A 73 3.56 -22.18 -5.34
C TYR A 73 4.69 -22.18 -4.31
N LYS A 74 4.59 -23.02 -3.30
CA LYS A 74 5.58 -23.19 -2.23
C LYS A 74 6.72 -24.10 -2.75
N VAL A 75 7.81 -23.49 -3.22
CA VAL A 75 9.00 -24.21 -3.67
C VAL A 75 9.62 -24.97 -2.50
N ASN A 76 9.79 -24.27 -1.38
CA ASN A 76 10.25 -24.81 -0.11
C ASN A 76 9.75 -23.94 1.05
N ARG A 77 10.22 -24.17 2.28
CA ARG A 77 9.82 -23.40 3.48
C ARG A 77 10.23 -21.92 3.46
N TYR A 78 11.10 -21.51 2.55
CA TYR A 78 11.64 -20.16 2.45
C TYR A 78 11.19 -19.41 1.20
N VAL A 79 10.80 -20.12 0.14
CA VAL A 79 10.54 -19.53 -1.17
C VAL A 79 9.15 -19.90 -1.63
N THR A 80 8.37 -18.88 -1.96
CA THR A 80 7.05 -19.01 -2.60
C THR A 80 7.05 -18.20 -3.90
N LEU A 81 6.67 -18.82 -5.00
CA LEU A 81 6.38 -18.13 -6.25
C LEU A 81 4.93 -17.67 -6.24
N ASN A 82 4.70 -16.50 -6.78
CA ASN A 82 3.39 -15.85 -6.81
C ASN A 82 3.04 -15.52 -8.26
N GLU A 83 1.84 -15.86 -8.67
CA GLU A 83 1.23 -15.45 -9.93
C GLU A 83 -0.16 -14.91 -9.62
N SER A 84 -0.53 -13.78 -10.23
CA SER A 84 -1.88 -13.24 -10.04
C SER A 84 -2.33 -12.37 -11.19
N TYR A 85 -3.65 -12.38 -11.40
CA TYR A 85 -4.41 -11.49 -12.25
C TYR A 85 -5.21 -10.54 -11.38
N PHE A 86 -5.22 -9.26 -11.74
CA PHE A 86 -6.05 -8.24 -11.11
C PHE A 86 -6.76 -7.39 -12.17
N ASN A 87 -8.01 -7.09 -11.87
CA ASN A 87 -8.76 -6.01 -12.50
C ASN A 87 -8.91 -4.88 -11.48
N ARG A 88 -8.74 -3.64 -11.93
CA ARG A 88 -8.84 -2.43 -11.10
C ARG A 88 -9.70 -1.40 -11.80
N GLU A 89 -10.63 -0.84 -11.05
CA GLU A 89 -11.38 0.36 -11.42
C GLU A 89 -11.08 1.46 -10.41
N ALA A 90 -10.61 2.61 -10.88
CA ALA A 90 -10.39 3.76 -10.02
C ALA A 90 -11.26 4.93 -10.46
N ARG A 91 -11.78 5.64 -9.45
CA ARG A 91 -12.67 6.80 -9.60
C ARG A 91 -12.14 7.94 -8.72
N PRO A 92 -11.00 8.54 -9.08
CA PRO A 92 -10.46 9.63 -8.30
C PRO A 92 -11.47 10.79 -8.27
N PRO A 93 -11.70 11.44 -7.10
CA PRO A 93 -12.69 12.51 -6.95
C PRO A 93 -12.49 13.69 -7.89
N HIS A 94 -11.24 13.95 -8.26
CA HIS A 94 -10.82 15.06 -9.13
C HIS A 94 -10.13 14.59 -10.41
N GLY A 95 -10.52 13.43 -10.95
CA GLY A 95 -9.87 12.84 -12.11
C GLY A 95 -10.80 12.07 -13.03
N ARG A 96 -10.24 11.55 -14.11
CA ARG A 96 -10.95 10.63 -15.01
C ARG A 96 -10.97 9.24 -14.39
N ARG A 97 -11.99 8.46 -14.71
CA ARG A 97 -11.99 7.03 -14.44
C ARG A 97 -10.78 6.36 -15.06
N GLU A 98 -10.20 5.44 -14.33
CA GLU A 98 -9.07 4.64 -14.76
C GLU A 98 -9.44 3.16 -14.64
N SER A 99 -9.17 2.39 -15.69
CA SER A 99 -9.22 0.93 -15.63
C SER A 99 -7.83 0.35 -15.80
N GLU A 100 -7.58 -0.77 -15.17
CA GLU A 100 -6.30 -1.46 -15.27
C GLU A 100 -6.49 -2.97 -15.15
N ILE A 101 -5.96 -3.69 -16.12
CA ILE A 101 -5.71 -5.12 -16.02
C ILE A 101 -4.25 -5.32 -15.67
N ARG A 102 -3.97 -6.22 -14.74
CA ARG A 102 -2.61 -6.49 -14.27
C ARG A 102 -2.35 -7.98 -14.18
N LEU A 103 -1.24 -8.40 -14.77
CA LEU A 103 -0.62 -9.69 -14.49
C LEU A 103 0.61 -9.46 -13.62
N THR A 104 0.75 -10.27 -12.57
CA THR A 104 1.88 -10.21 -11.64
C THR A 104 2.55 -11.57 -11.58
N LEU A 105 3.86 -11.56 -11.73
CA LEU A 105 4.74 -12.71 -11.49
C LEU A 105 5.76 -12.31 -10.45
N GLY A 106 6.05 -13.18 -9.50
CA GLY A 106 7.05 -12.84 -8.51
C GLY A 106 7.42 -13.96 -7.57
N ALA A 107 8.29 -13.61 -6.65
CA ALA A 107 8.76 -14.49 -5.59
C ALA A 107 8.74 -13.77 -4.25
N THR A 108 8.40 -14.51 -3.21
CA THR A 108 8.54 -14.10 -1.82
C THR A 108 9.56 -15.02 -1.15
N LEU A 109 10.62 -14.41 -0.64
CA LEU A 109 11.59 -15.07 0.21
C LEU A 109 11.25 -14.76 1.66
N GLN A 110 11.24 -15.77 2.52
CA GLN A 110 10.93 -15.60 3.93
C GLN A 110 11.94 -16.37 4.78
N LYS A 111 12.55 -15.71 5.76
CA LYS A 111 13.57 -16.34 6.62
C LYS A 111 13.35 -15.97 8.09
N PRO A 112 13.25 -16.93 8.99
CA PRO A 112 13.30 -16.67 10.42
C PRO A 112 14.72 -16.24 10.83
N ILE A 113 14.81 -15.18 11.65
CA ILE A 113 16.04 -14.64 12.21
C ILE A 113 15.81 -14.47 13.72
N GLY A 114 16.17 -15.46 14.52
CA GLY A 114 15.85 -15.48 15.94
C GLY A 114 14.33 -15.47 16.18
N LYS A 115 13.84 -14.46 16.87
CA LYS A 115 12.38 -14.26 17.10
C LYS A 115 11.68 -13.48 15.98
N PHE A 116 12.45 -12.97 15.01
CA PHE A 116 11.93 -12.20 13.89
C PHE A 116 11.73 -13.09 12.67
N THR A 117 10.83 -12.65 11.78
CA THR A 117 10.70 -13.19 10.44
C THR A 117 10.93 -12.05 9.46
N LEU A 118 11.94 -12.19 8.61
CA LEU A 118 12.20 -11.27 7.50
C LEU A 118 11.61 -11.86 6.22
N SER A 119 10.85 -11.07 5.49
CA SER A 119 10.37 -11.43 4.15
C SER A 119 10.76 -10.36 3.13
N ASP A 120 11.13 -10.82 1.96
CA ASP A 120 11.46 -10.01 0.79
C ASP A 120 10.61 -10.48 -0.38
N ARG A 121 9.71 -9.62 -0.84
CA ARG A 121 8.78 -9.89 -1.93
C ARG A 121 9.17 -9.10 -3.17
N ASN A 122 9.41 -9.78 -4.25
CA ASN A 122 9.81 -9.23 -5.53
C ASN A 122 8.75 -9.54 -6.57
N TRP A 123 8.10 -8.51 -7.12
CA TRP A 123 7.02 -8.63 -8.08
C TRP A 123 7.30 -7.86 -9.35
N PHE A 124 7.08 -8.52 -10.49
CA PHE A 124 7.04 -7.91 -11.81
C PHE A 124 5.60 -7.88 -12.29
N GLU A 125 5.14 -6.72 -12.71
CA GLU A 125 3.76 -6.49 -13.10
C GLU A 125 3.71 -5.97 -14.54
N ARG A 126 2.97 -6.65 -15.40
CA ARG A 126 2.51 -6.11 -16.68
C ARG A 126 1.15 -5.45 -16.44
N ARG A 127 1.01 -4.20 -16.86
CA ARG A 127 -0.14 -3.35 -16.60
C ARG A 127 -0.69 -2.82 -17.90
N TRP A 128 -1.94 -3.17 -18.23
CA TRP A 128 -2.72 -2.59 -19.30
C TRP A 128 -3.65 -1.57 -18.69
N ARG A 129 -3.58 -0.32 -19.14
CA ARG A 129 -4.18 0.83 -18.46
C ARG A 129 -4.94 1.72 -19.42
N GLU A 130 -6.09 2.20 -18.98
CA GLU A 130 -6.86 3.23 -19.68
C GLU A 130 -7.22 4.36 -18.69
N PRO A 131 -7.00 5.63 -19.06
CA PRO A 131 -6.47 6.15 -20.33
C PRO A 131 -4.93 6.22 -20.40
N GLN A 132 -4.21 5.72 -19.40
CA GLN A 132 -2.75 5.78 -19.36
C GLN A 132 -2.13 4.75 -20.30
N VAL A 133 -0.86 4.99 -20.66
CA VAL A 133 -0.08 4.01 -21.44
C VAL A 133 0.24 2.77 -20.63
N ASP A 134 0.29 1.64 -21.31
CA ASP A 134 0.70 0.37 -20.73
C ASP A 134 2.12 0.43 -20.17
N ALA A 135 2.36 -0.30 -19.09
CA ALA A 135 3.66 -0.29 -18.45
C ALA A 135 4.05 -1.63 -17.86
N TRP A 136 5.35 -1.80 -17.73
CA TRP A 136 5.93 -2.75 -16.79
C TRP A 136 6.24 -2.02 -15.48
N ARG A 137 6.13 -2.74 -14.36
CA ARG A 137 6.49 -2.23 -13.04
C ARG A 137 7.14 -3.31 -12.21
N TYR A 138 8.21 -2.96 -11.54
CA TYR A 138 8.82 -3.79 -10.51
C TYR A 138 8.43 -3.26 -9.14
N ARG A 139 8.21 -4.16 -8.20
CA ARG A 139 7.96 -3.85 -6.79
C ARG A 139 8.82 -4.73 -5.92
N ASN A 140 9.50 -4.12 -4.98
CA ASN A 140 10.17 -4.84 -3.91
C ASN A 140 9.57 -4.42 -2.57
N ARG A 141 9.25 -5.38 -1.71
CA ARG A 141 8.80 -5.12 -0.35
C ARG A 141 9.59 -5.94 0.65
N LEU A 142 10.31 -5.24 1.51
CA LEU A 142 10.89 -5.81 2.72
C LEU A 142 9.87 -5.70 3.87
N ARG A 143 9.74 -6.76 4.66
CA ARG A 143 8.86 -6.80 5.82
C ARG A 143 9.53 -7.58 6.94
N LEU A 144 9.59 -6.97 8.13
CA LEU A 144 10.06 -7.56 9.36
C LEU A 144 8.88 -7.77 10.30
N GLU A 145 8.74 -8.98 10.83
CA GLU A 145 7.66 -9.37 11.73
C GLU A 145 8.23 -9.91 13.05
N HIS A 146 7.50 -9.69 14.15
CA HIS A 146 7.85 -10.23 15.43
C HIS A 146 6.57 -10.59 16.22
N PRO A 147 6.43 -11.84 16.71
CA PRO A 147 5.32 -12.25 17.56
C PRO A 147 5.44 -11.61 18.95
N PHE A 148 4.32 -11.19 19.50
CA PHE A 148 4.22 -10.70 20.88
C PHE A 148 2.89 -11.12 21.50
N GLN A 149 2.74 -10.94 22.81
CA GLN A 149 1.56 -11.37 23.53
C GLN A 149 1.10 -10.27 24.49
N ILE A 150 -0.22 -10.06 24.52
CA ILE A 150 -0.89 -9.20 25.50
C ILE A 150 -1.99 -10.05 26.15
N ASN A 151 -1.97 -10.19 27.48
CA ASN A 151 -3.00 -10.91 28.24
C ASN A 151 -3.40 -12.27 27.63
N ASN A 152 -2.45 -13.16 27.35
CA ASN A 152 -2.65 -14.45 26.68
C ASN A 152 -3.11 -14.41 25.22
N THR A 153 -3.33 -13.25 24.62
CA THR A 153 -3.66 -13.09 23.21
C THR A 153 -2.38 -12.86 22.39
N ARG A 154 -2.18 -13.67 21.35
CA ARG A 154 -1.00 -13.60 20.48
C ARG A 154 -1.27 -12.64 19.32
N PHE A 155 -0.32 -11.74 19.11
CA PHE A 155 -0.28 -10.82 17.98
C PHE A 155 1.06 -10.95 17.26
N THR A 156 1.14 -10.44 16.05
CA THR A 156 2.41 -10.25 15.36
C THR A 156 2.44 -8.81 14.84
N TRP A 157 3.35 -7.98 15.36
CA TRP A 157 3.57 -6.67 14.78
C TRP A 157 4.50 -6.77 13.58
N PHE A 158 4.42 -5.80 12.71
CA PHE A 158 5.32 -5.71 11.57
C PHE A 158 5.67 -4.25 11.23
N ILE A 159 6.80 -4.11 10.56
CA ILE A 159 7.17 -2.95 9.78
C ILE A 159 7.47 -3.40 8.36
N SER A 160 7.19 -2.57 7.37
CA SER A 160 7.54 -2.87 5.99
C SER A 160 7.83 -1.61 5.20
N ASP A 161 8.69 -1.75 4.21
CA ASP A 161 8.96 -0.75 3.20
C ASP A 161 8.79 -1.38 1.81
N GLU A 162 8.11 -0.68 0.90
CA GLU A 162 7.86 -1.14 -0.46
C GLU A 162 8.18 -0.04 -1.46
N VAL A 163 9.04 -0.33 -2.41
CA VAL A 163 9.45 0.58 -3.48
C VAL A 163 8.94 0.11 -4.84
N PHE A 164 8.73 1.06 -5.74
CA PHE A 164 8.13 0.81 -7.04
C PHE A 164 8.94 1.48 -8.15
N TYR A 165 9.47 0.69 -9.06
CA TYR A 165 10.09 1.15 -10.29
C TYR A 165 9.13 0.99 -11.46
N ASP A 166 8.84 2.04 -12.20
CA ASP A 166 7.93 2.01 -13.35
C ASP A 166 8.70 2.34 -14.64
N TRP A 167 8.78 1.37 -15.55
CA TRP A 167 9.52 1.54 -16.80
C TRP A 167 8.93 2.59 -17.74
N SER A 168 7.66 2.95 -17.61
CA SER A 168 7.09 4.04 -18.41
C SER A 168 7.67 5.42 -18.04
N PHE A 169 8.23 5.55 -16.85
CA PHE A 169 8.93 6.75 -16.37
C PHE A 169 10.45 6.54 -16.26
N ASN A 170 10.92 5.29 -16.37
CA ASN A 170 12.30 4.88 -16.14
C ASN A 170 12.83 5.36 -14.79
N ASP A 171 12.00 5.25 -13.73
CA ASP A 171 12.28 5.86 -12.43
C ASP A 171 11.60 5.08 -11.28
N TRP A 172 12.15 5.29 -10.05
CA TRP A 172 11.50 4.90 -8.81
C TRP A 172 10.41 5.91 -8.46
N VAL A 173 9.18 5.53 -8.72
CA VAL A 173 8.05 6.48 -8.69
C VAL A 173 7.30 6.52 -7.37
N ARG A 174 7.45 5.50 -6.52
CA ARG A 174 6.64 5.37 -5.31
C ARG A 174 7.39 4.63 -4.22
N ASN A 175 7.17 5.08 -2.99
CA ASN A 175 7.54 4.38 -1.76
C ASN A 175 6.32 4.24 -0.85
N ARG A 176 6.28 3.15 -0.07
CA ARG A 176 5.27 2.87 0.95
C ARG A 176 5.94 2.31 2.19
N ALA A 177 5.95 3.06 3.26
CA ALA A 177 6.33 2.60 4.58
C ALA A 177 5.10 2.27 5.41
N ALA A 178 5.05 1.11 6.04
CA ALA A 178 3.91 0.69 6.86
C ALA A 178 4.34 0.08 8.18
N VAL A 179 3.48 0.24 9.18
CA VAL A 179 3.55 -0.38 10.49
C VAL A 179 2.17 -0.91 10.86
N GLY A 180 2.11 -2.08 11.49
CA GLY A 180 0.84 -2.66 11.87
C GLY A 180 0.99 -3.90 12.74
N ALA A 181 -0.15 -4.54 12.98
CA ALA A 181 -0.19 -5.81 13.68
C ALA A 181 -1.27 -6.71 13.10
N ASN A 182 -1.05 -8.01 13.18
CA ASN A 182 -2.08 -8.99 12.85
C ASN A 182 -2.40 -9.86 14.06
N HIS A 183 -3.62 -10.38 14.05
CA HIS A 183 -4.14 -11.31 15.04
C HIS A 183 -4.98 -12.38 14.35
N THR A 184 -4.70 -13.64 14.68
CA THR A 184 -5.51 -14.78 14.22
C THR A 184 -6.71 -14.93 15.15
N LEU A 185 -7.88 -14.55 14.64
CA LEU A 185 -9.16 -14.57 15.37
C LEU A 185 -9.64 -16.00 15.59
N ASN A 186 -9.45 -16.87 14.58
CA ASN A 186 -9.75 -18.29 14.66
C ASN A 186 -8.96 -19.06 13.59
N LYS A 187 -9.15 -20.40 13.49
CA LYS A 187 -8.42 -21.25 12.55
C LYS A 187 -8.56 -20.86 11.06
N HIS A 188 -9.58 -20.05 10.72
CA HIS A 188 -9.90 -19.67 9.35
C HIS A 188 -9.71 -18.18 9.08
N LEU A 189 -9.58 -17.33 10.11
CA LEU A 189 -9.61 -15.89 9.95
C LEU A 189 -8.47 -15.20 10.69
N THR A 190 -7.67 -14.44 9.95
CA THR A 190 -6.66 -13.52 10.47
C THR A 190 -7.01 -12.10 10.05
N LEU A 191 -6.99 -11.17 10.98
CA LEU A 191 -7.14 -9.73 10.76
C LEU A 191 -5.77 -9.06 10.92
N GLU A 192 -5.42 -8.22 9.96
CA GLU A 192 -4.27 -7.30 10.05
C GLU A 192 -4.78 -5.87 9.97
N LEU A 193 -4.31 -5.02 10.88
CA LEU A 193 -4.55 -3.59 10.88
C LEU A 193 -3.22 -2.86 10.75
N TYR A 194 -3.18 -1.80 9.94
CA TYR A 194 -1.95 -1.05 9.70
C TYR A 194 -2.19 0.42 9.41
N TYR A 195 -1.16 1.20 9.67
CA TYR A 195 -0.97 2.52 9.11
C TYR A 195 0.12 2.45 8.05
N MET A 196 -0.09 3.16 6.94
CA MET A 196 0.87 3.25 5.85
C MET A 196 1.00 4.69 5.37
N ARG A 197 2.23 5.14 5.18
CA ARG A 197 2.56 6.35 4.45
C ARG A 197 2.96 5.96 3.04
N GLN A 198 2.30 6.54 2.03
CA GLN A 198 2.74 6.47 0.65
C GLN A 198 3.27 7.83 0.21
N ASN A 199 4.38 7.83 -0.52
CA ASN A 199 4.88 8.96 -1.27
C ASN A 199 4.97 8.56 -2.74
N ASP A 200 4.40 9.37 -3.64
CA ASP A 200 4.35 9.10 -5.07
C ASP A 200 4.46 10.40 -5.87
N GLY A 201 5.58 10.58 -6.54
CA GLY A 201 5.85 11.78 -7.34
C GLY A 201 5.08 11.85 -8.67
N ARG A 202 4.33 10.79 -9.05
CA ARG A 202 3.69 10.67 -10.38
C ARG A 202 2.16 10.59 -10.33
N SER A 203 1.55 10.51 -9.14
CA SER A 203 0.09 10.51 -8.96
C SER A 203 -0.39 11.75 -8.21
N ARG A 204 -1.70 12.04 -8.31
CA ARG A 204 -2.37 13.08 -7.54
C ARG A 204 -3.72 12.56 -7.04
N PRO A 205 -3.95 12.53 -5.72
CA PRO A 205 -2.97 12.76 -4.65
C PRO A 205 -1.86 11.70 -4.69
N GLY A 206 -0.59 12.12 -4.46
CA GLY A 206 0.57 11.25 -4.43
C GLY A 206 0.93 10.81 -3.02
N ASP A 207 0.84 11.74 -2.11
CA ASP A 207 1.14 11.56 -0.71
C ASP A 207 -0.10 11.11 0.04
N LEU A 208 -0.09 9.87 0.54
CA LEU A 208 -1.25 9.31 1.22
C LEU A 208 -0.93 8.91 2.65
N HIS A 209 -1.87 9.23 3.55
CA HIS A 209 -1.99 8.62 4.86
C HIS A 209 -3.06 7.53 4.79
N ILE A 210 -2.69 6.29 5.05
CA ILE A 210 -3.56 5.15 4.84
C ILE A 210 -3.78 4.41 6.15
N ILE A 211 -5.05 4.24 6.53
CA ILE A 211 -5.48 3.30 7.56
C ILE A 211 -5.99 2.07 6.83
N GLY A 212 -5.38 0.91 7.07
CA GLY A 212 -5.70 -0.29 6.32
C GLY A 212 -6.10 -1.48 7.16
N SER A 213 -6.94 -2.33 6.57
CA SER A 213 -7.29 -3.63 7.10
C SER A 213 -7.09 -4.72 6.06
N VAL A 214 -6.59 -5.90 6.49
CA VAL A 214 -6.52 -7.10 5.66
C VAL A 214 -7.22 -8.24 6.38
N TRP A 215 -8.26 -8.76 5.75
CA TRP A 215 -9.06 -9.88 6.23
C TRP A 215 -8.64 -11.13 5.46
N ARG A 216 -7.91 -12.03 6.10
CA ARG A 216 -7.42 -13.26 5.48
C ARG A 216 -8.25 -14.44 5.92
N PHE A 217 -9.01 -15.00 4.98
CA PHE A 217 -9.77 -16.23 5.14
C PHE A 217 -8.96 -17.40 4.59
N LYS A 218 -8.90 -18.49 5.33
CA LYS A 218 -8.23 -19.73 4.91
C LYS A 218 -9.17 -20.92 5.12
N MET A 219 -9.37 -21.70 4.07
CA MET A 219 -10.10 -22.97 4.12
C MET A 219 -9.20 -24.13 4.54
#